data_f80c1e0a8580f8dc465b9766f30f8ee8
#
_entry.id   f80c1e0a8580f8dc465b9766f30f8ee8
#
_cell.length_a   1.000
_cell.length_b   1.000
_cell.length_c   1.000
_cell.angle_alpha   90.00
_cell.angle_beta   90.00
_cell.angle_gamma   90.00
#
_symmetry.space_group_name_H-M   'P 1'
#
loop_
_entity.id
_entity.type
_entity.pdbx_description
1 polymer ?
#
loop_
_entity_poly.entity_id
_entity_poly.type
_entity_poly.pdbx_seq_one_letter_code
_entity_poly.pdbx_strand_id
1 'polypeptide(L)'
;MSPNTKLTREIPVTAIPAGDSATLPAGTEVYVMQTLGGNVTVRTDQGLYRIASENADALAGFSSTAGAGSTEAPGEFSEQSVWAALKTCFDPEIPVNIVDLGLVYDLNVEPTPDGGHAIEVKMTLTAPGCGMGPVIAEDARQKIAAMPAVRSAKVHIVWEPVWTPQMISAEGRKKLGLE
;
A
#
# COMPACT_ATOMS: atom_id res chain seq x y z
N MET A 1 9.63 20.55 -9.53
CA MET A 1 10.36 19.69 -10.49
C MET A 1 10.57 18.36 -9.82
N SER A 2 9.93 17.32 -10.31
CA SER A 2 10.15 15.96 -9.80
C SER A 2 11.59 15.56 -10.12
N PRO A 3 12.35 15.02 -9.14
CA PRO A 3 13.72 14.65 -9.41
C PRO A 3 13.78 13.51 -10.43
N ASN A 4 14.51 13.74 -11.50
CA ASN A 4 14.91 12.68 -12.41
C ASN A 4 15.98 11.85 -11.70
N THR A 5 15.78 10.56 -11.60
CA THR A 5 16.73 9.65 -10.97
C THR A 5 16.92 8.40 -11.82
N LYS A 6 17.92 7.61 -11.49
CA LYS A 6 18.20 6.35 -12.18
C LYS A 6 18.14 5.19 -11.22
N LEU A 7 17.73 4.03 -11.75
CA LEU A 7 17.79 2.80 -10.98
C LEU A 7 19.25 2.34 -10.83
N THR A 8 19.64 2.01 -9.60
CA THR A 8 20.98 1.49 -9.29
C THR A 8 21.12 0.00 -9.54
N ARG A 9 19.99 -0.70 -9.56
CA ARG A 9 19.90 -2.14 -9.83
C ARG A 9 18.59 -2.47 -10.56
N GLU A 10 18.53 -3.64 -11.15
CA GLU A 10 17.29 -4.19 -11.72
C GLU A 10 16.29 -4.46 -10.58
N ILE A 11 15.04 -4.06 -10.77
CA ILE A 11 13.97 -4.25 -9.81
C ILE A 11 12.67 -4.70 -10.46
N PRO A 12 11.89 -5.55 -9.77
CA PRO A 12 10.51 -5.80 -10.15
C PRO A 12 9.65 -4.58 -9.86
N VAL A 13 8.73 -4.27 -10.74
CA VAL A 13 7.79 -3.15 -10.65
C VAL A 13 6.40 -3.60 -11.09
N THR A 14 5.40 -2.79 -10.77
CA THR A 14 4.02 -3.05 -11.20
C THR A 14 3.55 -1.94 -12.14
N ALA A 15 3.10 -2.31 -13.33
CA ALA A 15 2.56 -1.36 -14.30
C ALA A 15 1.23 -0.77 -13.85
N ILE A 16 1.06 0.52 -13.99
CA ILE A 16 -0.18 1.25 -13.64
C ILE A 16 -0.86 1.70 -14.95
N PRO A 17 -2.15 1.49 -15.09
CA PRO A 17 -3.13 0.94 -14.15
C PRO A 17 -3.36 -0.58 -14.30
N ALA A 18 -2.64 -1.25 -15.18
CA ALA A 18 -2.90 -2.64 -15.56
C ALA A 18 -2.67 -3.63 -14.40
N GLY A 19 -1.75 -3.33 -13.47
CA GLY A 19 -1.38 -4.23 -12.38
C GLY A 19 -0.41 -5.35 -12.81
N ASP A 20 0.09 -5.29 -14.03
CA ASP A 20 1.01 -6.29 -14.56
C ASP A 20 2.40 -6.17 -13.93
N SER A 21 3.01 -7.30 -13.64
CA SER A 21 4.40 -7.33 -13.18
C SER A 21 5.34 -7.08 -14.35
N ALA A 22 6.26 -6.15 -14.17
CA ALA A 22 7.32 -5.83 -15.11
C ALA A 22 8.66 -5.76 -14.38
N THR A 23 9.75 -5.67 -15.10
CA THR A 23 11.08 -5.49 -14.53
C THR A 23 11.74 -4.31 -15.22
N LEU A 24 12.28 -3.38 -14.44
CA LEU A 24 13.05 -2.27 -14.95
C LEU A 24 14.56 -2.54 -14.72
N PRO A 25 15.39 -2.49 -15.77
CA PRO A 25 16.81 -2.75 -15.63
C PRO A 25 17.54 -1.60 -14.90
N ALA A 26 18.71 -1.93 -14.36
CA ALA A 26 19.61 -0.92 -13.78
C ALA A 26 19.95 0.16 -14.83
N GLY A 27 20.03 1.41 -14.37
CA GLY A 27 20.31 2.56 -15.24
C GLY A 27 19.08 3.17 -15.92
N THR A 28 17.90 2.57 -15.77
CA THR A 28 16.64 3.16 -16.27
C THR A 28 16.40 4.53 -15.65
N GLU A 29 16.19 5.52 -16.48
CA GLU A 29 15.80 6.86 -16.02
C GLU A 29 14.33 6.87 -15.64
N VAL A 30 14.04 7.32 -14.44
CA VAL A 30 12.69 7.39 -13.90
C VAL A 30 12.41 8.78 -13.30
N TYR A 31 11.19 9.22 -13.46
CA TYR A 31 10.69 10.45 -12.87
C TYR A 31 9.78 10.09 -11.70
N VAL A 32 10.17 10.46 -10.49
CA VAL A 32 9.34 10.22 -9.31
C VAL A 32 8.13 11.12 -9.36
N MET A 33 6.94 10.53 -9.47
CA MET A 33 5.67 11.24 -9.52
C MET A 33 5.09 11.47 -8.13
N GLN A 34 5.12 10.44 -7.31
CA GLN A 34 4.64 10.52 -5.92
C GLN A 34 5.20 9.39 -5.08
N THR A 35 5.19 9.59 -3.77
CA THR A 35 5.54 8.58 -2.77
C THR A 35 4.39 8.45 -1.80
N LEU A 36 3.80 7.26 -1.70
CA LEU A 36 2.67 6.98 -0.85
C LEU A 36 2.87 5.65 -0.11
N GLY A 37 2.77 5.69 1.22
CA GLY A 37 2.91 4.48 2.04
C GLY A 37 4.25 3.75 1.90
N GLY A 38 5.32 4.48 1.55
CA GLY A 38 6.64 3.90 1.27
C GLY A 38 6.83 3.42 -0.17
N ASN A 39 5.75 3.22 -0.93
CA ASN A 39 5.82 2.89 -2.34
C ASN A 39 6.07 4.14 -3.19
N VAL A 40 6.79 3.99 -4.27
CA VAL A 40 7.13 5.10 -5.17
C VAL A 40 6.47 4.87 -6.53
N THR A 41 5.68 5.83 -6.98
CA THR A 41 5.17 5.84 -8.35
C THR A 41 6.13 6.62 -9.23
N VAL A 42 6.62 5.97 -10.26
CA VAL A 42 7.56 6.54 -11.21
C VAL A 42 7.02 6.50 -12.64
N ARG A 43 7.42 7.48 -13.43
CA ARG A 43 7.18 7.51 -14.85
C ARG A 43 8.47 7.22 -15.61
N THR A 44 8.36 6.39 -16.64
CA THR A 44 9.41 6.12 -17.62
C THR A 44 8.92 6.52 -19.01
N ASP A 45 9.75 6.35 -20.01
CA ASP A 45 9.37 6.44 -21.42
C ASP A 45 8.34 5.37 -21.86
N GLN A 46 8.23 4.28 -21.09
CA GLN A 46 7.33 3.16 -21.38
C GLN A 46 6.00 3.22 -20.61
N GLY A 47 5.88 4.07 -19.63
CA GLY A 47 4.64 4.21 -18.85
C GLY A 47 4.85 4.53 -17.37
N LEU A 48 3.80 4.31 -16.61
CA LEU A 48 3.78 4.48 -15.15
C LEU A 48 4.00 3.15 -14.45
N TYR A 49 4.83 3.16 -13.42
CA TYR A 49 5.14 1.97 -12.63
C TYR A 49 5.14 2.28 -11.14
N ARG A 50 4.71 1.32 -10.37
CA ARG A 50 4.82 1.32 -8.92
C ARG A 50 6.05 0.51 -8.50
N ILE A 51 6.92 1.13 -7.73
CA ILE A 51 8.04 0.49 -7.06
C ILE A 51 7.62 0.23 -5.62
N ALA A 52 7.70 -1.02 -5.19
CA ALA A 52 7.41 -1.38 -3.80
C ALA A 52 8.43 -0.77 -2.84
N SER A 53 8.01 -0.50 -1.60
CA SER A 53 8.84 0.15 -0.58
C SER A 53 10.18 -0.55 -0.34
N GLU A 54 10.20 -1.87 -0.45
CA GLU A 54 11.39 -2.73 -0.33
C GLU A 54 12.43 -2.51 -1.45
N ASN A 55 12.02 -1.94 -2.58
CA ASN A 55 12.86 -1.64 -3.75
C ASN A 55 13.09 -0.14 -3.95
N ALA A 56 12.56 0.71 -3.08
CA ALA A 56 12.72 2.16 -3.19
C ALA A 56 14.19 2.61 -3.03
N ASP A 57 15.02 1.80 -2.37
CA ASP A 57 16.46 2.00 -2.23
C ASP A 57 17.23 1.93 -3.57
N ALA A 58 16.63 1.33 -4.59
CA ALA A 58 17.21 1.28 -5.93
C ALA A 58 17.18 2.61 -6.68
N LEU A 59 16.45 3.60 -6.18
CA LEU A 59 16.40 4.94 -6.75
C LEU A 59 17.63 5.74 -6.30
N ALA A 60 18.50 6.09 -7.23
CA ALA A 60 19.72 6.84 -6.92
C ALA A 60 19.41 8.18 -6.25
N GLY A 61 19.92 8.40 -5.04
CA GLY A 61 19.69 9.63 -4.28
C GLY A 61 18.31 9.75 -3.63
N PHE A 62 17.49 8.70 -3.72
CA PHE A 62 16.24 8.61 -2.99
C PHE A 62 16.52 8.02 -1.60
N SER A 63 16.58 8.88 -0.61
CA SER A 63 16.51 8.43 0.78
C SER A 63 15.05 8.05 1.00
N SER A 64 14.77 6.75 1.05
CA SER A 64 13.54 6.26 1.66
C SER A 64 13.53 6.80 3.10
N THR A 65 12.91 7.94 3.31
CA THR A 65 12.24 8.14 4.56
C THR A 65 11.09 7.14 4.49
N ALA A 66 11.42 5.87 4.80
CA ALA A 66 10.43 4.90 5.19
C ALA A 66 9.50 5.66 6.11
N GLY A 67 8.27 5.86 5.66
CA GLY A 67 7.36 6.74 6.33
C GLY A 67 7.52 6.57 7.82
N ALA A 68 7.73 7.65 8.51
CA ALA A 68 7.55 7.70 9.93
C ALA A 68 6.07 7.42 10.22
N GLY A 69 5.66 6.19 9.92
CA GLY A 69 4.60 5.52 10.64
C GLY A 69 5.21 5.33 12.00
N SER A 70 4.78 6.16 12.93
CA SER A 70 5.03 6.10 14.35
C SER A 70 5.86 4.88 14.74
N THR A 71 7.13 5.12 15.08
CA THR A 71 7.89 4.24 15.95
C THR A 71 7.16 4.23 17.29
N GLU A 72 6.01 3.56 17.34
CA GLU A 72 5.63 2.98 18.62
C GLU A 72 6.72 1.94 18.91
N ALA A 73 7.37 2.11 20.04
CA ALA A 73 8.25 1.13 20.61
C ALA A 73 7.63 -0.26 20.47
N PRO A 74 8.42 -1.36 20.42
CA PRO A 74 7.87 -2.71 20.40
C PRO A 74 7.02 -2.91 21.65
N GLY A 75 5.83 -2.40 21.58
CA GLY A 75 4.76 -2.54 22.54
C GLY A 75 3.89 -3.73 22.18
N GLU A 76 3.09 -4.16 23.12
CA GLU A 76 2.15 -5.24 22.93
C GLU A 76 1.32 -5.05 21.65
N PHE A 77 1.08 -6.15 20.93
CA PHE A 77 0.19 -6.16 19.78
C PHE A 77 -1.17 -5.56 20.14
N SER A 78 -1.67 -4.70 19.29
CA SER A 78 -3.02 -4.15 19.40
C SER A 78 -3.72 -4.15 18.04
N GLU A 79 -5.04 -4.24 18.05
CA GLU A 79 -5.84 -4.07 16.84
C GLU A 79 -5.58 -2.71 16.18
N GLN A 80 -5.35 -1.67 16.99
CA GLN A 80 -5.01 -0.33 16.50
C GLN A 80 -3.71 -0.30 15.72
N SER A 81 -2.73 -1.13 16.05
CA SER A 81 -1.49 -1.25 15.27
C SER A 81 -1.74 -1.84 13.89
N VAL A 82 -2.71 -2.76 13.76
CA VAL A 82 -3.14 -3.28 12.46
C VAL A 82 -3.83 -2.19 11.63
N TRP A 83 -4.73 -1.43 12.24
CA TRP A 83 -5.36 -0.29 11.58
C TRP A 83 -4.36 0.76 11.13
N ALA A 84 -3.34 1.04 11.95
CA ALA A 84 -2.25 1.95 11.59
C ALA A 84 -1.45 1.42 10.38
N ALA A 85 -1.16 0.14 10.32
CA ALA A 85 -0.51 -0.49 9.16
C ALA A 85 -1.37 -0.37 7.89
N LEU A 86 -2.68 -0.62 7.99
CA LEU A 86 -3.60 -0.47 6.86
C LEU A 86 -3.69 0.99 6.36
N LYS A 87 -3.57 1.98 7.25
CA LYS A 87 -3.52 3.40 6.89
C LYS A 87 -2.26 3.79 6.11
N THR A 88 -1.26 2.94 6.03
CA THR A 88 -0.08 3.13 5.18
C THR A 88 -0.25 2.54 3.78
N CYS A 89 -1.37 1.87 3.50
CA CYS A 89 -1.69 1.32 2.19
C CYS A 89 -2.50 2.33 1.39
N PHE A 90 -2.10 2.58 0.15
CA PHE A 90 -2.73 3.55 -0.74
C PHE A 90 -3.07 2.91 -2.07
N ASP A 91 -4.20 3.34 -2.65
CA ASP A 91 -4.44 3.15 -4.06
C ASP A 91 -3.47 4.06 -4.85
N PRO A 92 -2.73 3.54 -5.83
CA PRO A 92 -1.75 4.37 -6.56
C PRO A 92 -2.36 5.52 -7.36
N GLU A 93 -3.64 5.48 -7.63
CA GLU A 93 -4.38 6.52 -8.36
C GLU A 93 -5.02 7.57 -7.43
N ILE A 94 -5.18 7.25 -6.14
CA ILE A 94 -5.90 8.09 -5.18
C ILE A 94 -4.99 8.41 -3.98
N PRO A 95 -4.73 9.67 -3.67
CA PRO A 95 -3.81 10.07 -2.59
C PRO A 95 -4.44 9.95 -1.19
N VAL A 96 -5.24 8.92 -0.98
CA VAL A 96 -5.90 8.61 0.31
C VAL A 96 -5.69 7.14 0.61
N ASN A 97 -5.43 6.80 1.87
CA ASN A 97 -5.23 5.41 2.27
C ASN A 97 -6.53 4.59 2.19
N ILE A 98 -6.38 3.28 2.12
CA ILE A 98 -7.52 2.36 1.94
C ILE A 98 -8.53 2.41 3.10
N VAL A 99 -8.11 2.77 4.31
CA VAL A 99 -8.99 2.89 5.46
C VAL A 99 -9.87 4.13 5.33
N ASP A 100 -9.27 5.28 5.01
CA ASP A 100 -10.01 6.53 4.82
C ASP A 100 -10.87 6.52 3.56
N LEU A 101 -10.51 5.72 2.55
CA LEU A 101 -11.37 5.47 1.40
C LEU A 101 -12.60 4.61 1.71
N GLY A 102 -12.66 4.00 2.91
CA GLY A 102 -13.74 3.09 3.27
C GLY A 102 -13.69 1.74 2.54
N LEU A 103 -12.49 1.32 2.12
CA LEU A 103 -12.29 0.05 1.42
C LEU A 103 -12.16 -1.14 2.37
N VAL A 104 -11.81 -0.92 3.63
CA VAL A 104 -11.70 -1.96 4.64
C VAL A 104 -13.06 -2.13 5.32
N TYR A 105 -13.67 -3.30 5.14
CA TYR A 105 -15.00 -3.59 5.68
C TYR A 105 -14.98 -4.32 7.00
N ASP A 106 -14.01 -5.20 7.19
CA ASP A 106 -13.93 -6.01 8.41
C ASP A 106 -12.48 -6.32 8.74
N LEU A 107 -12.18 -6.39 10.02
CA LEU A 107 -10.89 -6.78 10.57
C LEU A 107 -11.13 -7.75 11.71
N ASN A 108 -10.69 -8.99 11.55
CA ASN A 108 -10.74 -10.01 12.56
C ASN A 108 -9.34 -10.33 13.09
N VAL A 109 -9.22 -10.39 14.40
CA VAL A 109 -7.99 -10.73 15.11
C VAL A 109 -8.24 -11.94 15.98
N GLU A 110 -7.58 -13.05 15.68
CA GLU A 110 -7.70 -14.29 16.45
C GLU A 110 -6.36 -14.62 17.10
N PRO A 111 -6.34 -14.94 18.40
CA PRO A 111 -5.12 -15.40 19.06
C PRO A 111 -4.74 -16.78 18.55
N THR A 112 -3.44 -17.03 18.37
CA THR A 112 -2.90 -18.33 17.99
C THR A 112 -2.36 -19.08 19.22
N PRO A 113 -2.30 -20.43 19.21
CA PRO A 113 -1.85 -21.22 20.34
C PRO A 113 -0.42 -20.92 20.81
N ASP A 114 0.41 -20.36 19.93
CA ASP A 114 1.81 -20.01 20.20
C ASP A 114 2.01 -18.58 20.74
N GLY A 115 0.91 -17.92 21.12
CA GLY A 115 0.94 -16.56 21.70
C GLY A 115 1.01 -15.45 20.67
N GLY A 116 0.84 -15.75 19.38
CA GLY A 116 0.73 -14.76 18.31
C GLY A 116 -0.71 -14.46 17.93
N HIS A 117 -0.91 -13.87 16.77
CA HIS A 117 -2.22 -13.51 16.24
C HIS A 117 -2.36 -13.88 14.77
N ALA A 118 -3.53 -14.37 14.39
CA ALA A 118 -3.95 -14.52 13.00
C ALA A 118 -4.86 -13.34 12.65
N ILE A 119 -4.54 -12.65 11.57
CA ILE A 119 -5.27 -11.46 11.12
C ILE A 119 -5.99 -11.79 9.82
N GLU A 120 -7.27 -11.47 9.78
CA GLU A 120 -8.08 -11.58 8.57
C GLU A 120 -8.75 -10.23 8.29
N VAL A 121 -8.53 -9.71 7.09
CA VAL A 121 -9.08 -8.43 6.63
C VAL A 121 -9.98 -8.69 5.44
N LYS A 122 -11.17 -8.09 5.45
CA LYS A 122 -12.05 -8.01 4.28
C LYS A 122 -12.05 -6.60 3.75
N MET A 123 -11.68 -6.45 2.50
CA MET A 123 -11.65 -5.16 1.83
C MET A 123 -12.31 -5.22 0.46
N THR A 124 -12.64 -4.07 -0.08
CA THR A 124 -13.15 -3.92 -1.42
C THR A 124 -12.28 -2.96 -2.24
N LEU A 125 -12.70 -2.70 -3.45
CA LEU A 125 -12.05 -1.78 -4.37
C LEU A 125 -13.05 -0.74 -4.87
N THR A 126 -12.56 0.40 -5.33
CA THR A 126 -13.40 1.49 -5.84
C THR A 126 -14.11 1.13 -7.14
N ALA A 127 -13.59 0.16 -7.89
CA ALA A 127 -14.22 -0.34 -9.10
C ALA A 127 -13.92 -1.83 -9.32
N PRO A 128 -14.91 -2.62 -9.77
CA PRO A 128 -14.66 -3.98 -10.21
C PRO A 128 -13.74 -3.98 -11.45
N GLY A 129 -12.83 -4.94 -11.51
CA GLY A 129 -11.89 -5.04 -12.64
C GLY A 129 -10.66 -4.14 -12.55
N CYS A 130 -10.44 -3.46 -11.42
CA CYS A 130 -9.19 -2.74 -11.17
C CYS A 130 -8.02 -3.74 -11.11
N GLY A 131 -7.08 -3.67 -12.04
CA GLY A 131 -5.90 -4.54 -12.09
C GLY A 131 -4.98 -4.39 -10.87
N MET A 132 -5.10 -3.29 -10.14
CA MET A 132 -4.30 -3.00 -8.93
C MET A 132 -4.87 -3.64 -7.65
N GLY A 133 -6.08 -4.17 -7.68
CA GLY A 133 -6.73 -4.76 -6.51
C GLY A 133 -5.87 -5.81 -5.79
N PRO A 134 -5.42 -6.85 -6.49
CA PRO A 134 -4.53 -7.86 -5.90
C PRO A 134 -3.22 -7.29 -5.36
N VAL A 135 -2.68 -6.26 -5.99
CA VAL A 135 -1.45 -5.57 -5.56
C VAL A 135 -1.66 -4.83 -4.25
N ILE A 136 -2.78 -4.11 -4.12
CA ILE A 136 -3.15 -3.39 -2.90
C ILE A 136 -3.41 -4.37 -1.75
N ALA A 137 -4.13 -5.44 -2.01
CA ALA A 137 -4.40 -6.48 -1.03
C ALA A 137 -3.11 -7.17 -0.54
N GLU A 138 -2.19 -7.46 -1.44
CA GLU A 138 -0.90 -8.07 -1.10
C GLU A 138 0.00 -7.09 -0.30
N ASP A 139 -0.01 -5.81 -0.65
CA ASP A 139 0.70 -4.77 0.10
C ASP A 139 0.17 -4.68 1.55
N ALA A 140 -1.14 -4.69 1.72
CA ALA A 140 -1.78 -4.72 3.03
C ALA A 140 -1.40 -5.98 3.81
N ARG A 141 -1.45 -7.15 3.17
CA ARG A 141 -1.08 -8.43 3.77
C ARG A 141 0.38 -8.44 4.26
N GLN A 142 1.29 -7.97 3.43
CA GLN A 142 2.72 -7.94 3.76
C GLN A 142 3.01 -7.00 4.95
N LYS A 143 2.38 -5.84 4.99
CA LYS A 143 2.54 -4.90 6.10
C LYS A 143 2.02 -5.45 7.42
N ILE A 144 0.91 -6.16 7.39
CA ILE A 144 0.36 -6.84 8.57
C ILE A 144 1.27 -8.01 8.98
N ALA A 145 1.69 -8.83 8.01
CA ALA A 145 2.54 -10.01 8.27
C ALA A 145 3.93 -9.64 8.81
N ALA A 146 4.41 -8.43 8.51
CA ALA A 146 5.70 -7.92 9.03
C ALA A 146 5.64 -7.56 10.53
N MET A 147 4.46 -7.50 11.13
CA MET A 147 4.31 -7.20 12.56
C MET A 147 4.78 -8.39 13.41
N PRO A 148 5.60 -8.17 14.47
CA PRO A 148 6.25 -9.26 15.21
C PRO A 148 5.31 -10.27 15.84
N ALA A 149 4.12 -9.82 16.25
CA ALA A 149 3.11 -10.66 16.92
C ALA A 149 2.17 -11.37 15.93
N VAL A 150 2.26 -11.09 14.64
CA VAL A 150 1.39 -11.69 13.62
C VAL A 150 2.00 -12.97 13.09
N ARG A 151 1.26 -14.08 13.22
CA ARG A 151 1.65 -15.40 12.71
C ARG A 151 1.10 -15.68 11.33
N SER A 152 -0.07 -15.14 11.03
CA SER A 152 -0.68 -15.25 9.73
C SER A 152 -1.46 -13.98 9.39
N ALA A 153 -1.43 -13.59 8.13
CA ALA A 153 -2.20 -12.47 7.62
C ALA A 153 -2.91 -12.90 6.34
N LYS A 154 -4.21 -12.63 6.28
CA LYS A 154 -5.05 -12.89 5.10
C LYS A 154 -5.82 -11.63 4.77
N VAL A 155 -5.85 -11.27 3.50
CA VAL A 155 -6.65 -10.16 2.98
C VAL A 155 -7.54 -10.69 1.87
N HIS A 156 -8.86 -10.54 2.06
CA HIS A 156 -9.86 -10.98 1.11
C HIS A 156 -10.49 -9.78 0.42
N ILE A 157 -10.61 -9.85 -0.89
CA ILE A 157 -11.36 -8.87 -1.67
C ILE A 157 -12.80 -9.33 -1.77
N VAL A 158 -13.72 -8.48 -1.29
CA VAL A 158 -15.16 -8.72 -1.32
C VAL A 158 -15.85 -7.64 -2.15
N TRP A 159 -16.97 -7.97 -2.77
CA TRP A 159 -17.69 -7.06 -3.66
C TRP A 159 -19.03 -6.61 -3.10
N GLU A 160 -19.39 -7.11 -1.94
CA GLU A 160 -20.61 -6.74 -1.25
C GLU A 160 -20.33 -6.30 0.20
N PRO A 161 -20.90 -5.18 0.62
CA PRO A 161 -21.69 -4.21 -0.16
C PRO A 161 -20.83 -3.51 -1.22
N VAL A 162 -21.47 -3.01 -2.27
CA VAL A 162 -20.78 -2.24 -3.31
C VAL A 162 -20.25 -0.93 -2.74
N TRP A 163 -18.97 -0.66 -2.97
CA TRP A 163 -18.36 0.58 -2.51
C TRP A 163 -18.98 1.81 -3.16
N THR A 164 -19.19 2.85 -2.38
CA THR A 164 -19.66 4.16 -2.84
C THR A 164 -18.78 5.27 -2.26
N PRO A 165 -18.66 6.43 -2.94
CA PRO A 165 -17.91 7.58 -2.42
C PRO A 165 -18.39 8.09 -1.06
N GLN A 166 -19.61 7.75 -0.66
CA GLN A 166 -20.16 8.10 0.66
C GLN A 166 -19.49 7.35 1.81
N MET A 167 -18.82 6.23 1.49
CA MET A 167 -18.06 5.44 2.46
C MET A 167 -16.70 6.06 2.81
N ILE A 168 -16.25 7.07 2.06
CA ILE A 168 -15.02 7.80 2.33
C ILE A 168 -15.16 8.55 3.66
N SER A 169 -14.16 8.42 4.53
CA SER A 169 -14.12 9.15 5.81
C SER A 169 -14.11 10.67 5.61
N ALA A 170 -14.47 11.42 6.65
CA ALA A 170 -14.39 12.89 6.61
C ALA A 170 -12.96 13.37 6.29
N GLU A 171 -11.94 12.74 6.85
CA GLU A 171 -10.54 13.04 6.51
C GLU A 171 -10.20 12.73 5.04
N GLY A 172 -10.67 11.60 4.54
CA GLY A 172 -10.48 11.21 3.15
C GLY A 172 -11.13 12.20 2.18
N ARG A 173 -12.36 12.63 2.46
CA ARG A 173 -13.06 13.66 1.66
C ARG A 173 -12.33 14.99 1.66
N LYS A 174 -11.84 15.42 2.81
CA LYS A 174 -11.05 16.66 2.94
C LYS A 174 -9.78 16.60 2.10
N LYS A 175 -9.05 15.48 2.13
CA LYS A 175 -7.85 15.28 1.29
C LYS A 175 -8.16 15.31 -0.20
N LEU A 176 -9.35 14.87 -0.60
CA LEU A 176 -9.80 14.82 -1.98
C LEU A 176 -10.50 16.12 -2.43
N GLY A 177 -10.71 17.06 -1.51
CA GLY A 177 -11.41 18.30 -1.82
C GLY A 177 -12.90 18.12 -2.11
N LEU A 178 -13.52 17.12 -1.51
CA LEU A 178 -14.94 16.77 -1.69
C LEU A 178 -15.88 17.37 -0.61
N GLU A 179 -15.40 18.28 0.21
CA GLU A 179 -16.21 19.02 1.20
C GLU A 179 -16.85 20.27 0.58
#